data_9f1000c3d393dc0fd1317703b15b27bd
#
_entry.id   9f1000c3d393dc0fd1317703b15b27bd
#
_cell.length_a   1.000
_cell.length_b   1.000
_cell.length_c   1.000
_cell.angle_alpha   90.00
_cell.angle_beta   90.00
_cell.angle_gamma   90.00
#
_symmetry.space_group_name_H-M   'P 1'
#
loop_
_entity.id
_entity.type
_entity.pdbx_description
1 polymer ?
#
loop_
_entity_poly.entity_id
_entity_poly.type
_entity_poly.pdbx_seq_one_letter_code
_entity_poly.pdbx_strand_id
1 'polypeptide(L)'
;MTRIPNSTRRGFLGLVGACGVLVAMPAHALSSDQAVALVRVTVEEVLATVNSGQAPAQMYPAFERIFSRRADIDAMARAALGPTARQLNAQDFAAFRQAMSGYVSRKYGKRFQEFLGAKIEIGAARQLKSFWTVDSTAYLRGQTPTKVEWHVSDRSGQPRFFNLIIEGVNMLASEREEIAAMLARRRGDVRGLIADLQRAG
;
A
#
# COMPACT_ATOMS: atom_id res chain seq x y z
N MET A 1 28.89 23.32 -82.49
CA MET A 1 28.27 22.02 -82.91
C MET A 1 28.17 21.16 -81.69
N THR A 2 27.03 21.05 -81.28
CA THR A 2 26.07 19.95 -81.27
C THR A 2 25.92 19.42 -79.85
N ARG A 3 24.83 19.70 -79.31
CA ARG A 3 23.64 18.99 -78.86
C ARG A 3 23.67 18.53 -77.37
N ILE A 4 22.75 19.12 -76.69
CA ILE A 4 22.04 18.54 -75.53
C ILE A 4 21.15 17.38 -76.02
N PRO A 5 20.90 16.38 -75.17
CA PRO A 5 19.56 16.21 -74.71
C PRO A 5 19.52 15.82 -73.22
N ASN A 6 18.70 16.49 -72.48
CA ASN A 6 17.33 16.18 -72.02
C ASN A 6 17.06 14.83 -71.37
N SER A 7 16.43 15.04 -70.26
CA SER A 7 15.33 14.22 -69.62
C SER A 7 15.84 13.15 -68.63
N THR A 8 15.18 12.84 -67.65
CA THR A 8 13.76 12.84 -67.32
C THR A 8 13.61 12.42 -65.83
N ARG A 9 12.71 13.08 -65.15
CA ARG A 9 11.57 12.50 -64.45
C ARG A 9 11.79 11.64 -63.24
N ARG A 10 11.27 12.19 -62.18
CA ARG A 10 10.27 11.54 -61.34
C ARG A 10 10.73 10.31 -60.55
N GLY A 11 11.03 10.57 -59.31
CA GLY A 11 10.97 9.58 -58.28
C GLY A 11 10.46 10.26 -56.99
N PHE A 12 9.20 10.69 -57.05
CA PHE A 12 8.44 11.12 -55.87
C PHE A 12 8.02 9.85 -55.16
N LEU A 13 8.87 9.33 -54.31
CA LEU A 13 8.50 8.24 -53.40
C LEU A 13 7.92 8.87 -52.15
N GLY A 14 6.61 8.76 -52.04
CA GLY A 14 5.83 9.17 -50.89
C GLY A 14 6.27 8.45 -49.61
N LEU A 15 6.73 9.23 -48.67
CA LEU A 15 6.89 8.80 -47.31
C LEU A 15 5.49 8.69 -46.69
N VAL A 16 4.91 7.51 -46.76
CA VAL A 16 3.70 7.19 -45.99
C VAL A 16 4.08 7.20 -44.51
N GLY A 17 3.83 8.33 -43.90
CA GLY A 17 3.94 8.45 -42.45
C GLY A 17 2.87 7.56 -41.81
N ALA A 18 3.26 6.44 -41.27
CA ALA A 18 2.44 5.66 -40.37
C ALA A 18 2.26 6.48 -39.10
N CYS A 19 1.20 7.28 -39.05
CA CYS A 19 0.69 7.83 -37.80
C CYS A 19 0.23 6.65 -36.93
N GLY A 20 1.13 6.15 -36.08
CA GLY A 20 0.75 5.26 -35.01
C GLY A 20 -0.21 6.01 -34.05
N VAL A 21 -1.48 5.71 -34.15
CA VAL A 21 -2.48 6.16 -33.20
C VAL A 21 -2.10 5.49 -31.87
N LEU A 22 -1.39 6.21 -31.00
CA LEU A 22 -1.25 5.86 -29.59
C LEU A 22 -2.65 5.95 -28.99
N VAL A 23 -3.34 4.81 -28.92
CA VAL A 23 -4.56 4.68 -28.13
C VAL A 23 -4.12 4.85 -26.68
N ALA A 24 -4.26 6.06 -26.15
CA ALA A 24 -4.13 6.31 -24.71
C ALA A 24 -5.24 5.50 -24.03
N MET A 25 -4.88 4.36 -23.47
CA MET A 25 -5.80 3.64 -22.59
C MET A 25 -6.14 4.59 -21.44
N PRO A 26 -7.43 4.86 -21.16
CA PRO A 26 -7.80 5.65 -20.01
C PRO A 26 -7.22 4.97 -18.78
N ALA A 27 -6.37 5.66 -18.06
CA ALA A 27 -5.99 5.24 -16.71
C ALA A 27 -7.28 5.21 -15.89
N HIS A 28 -7.84 4.02 -15.68
CA HIS A 28 -9.02 3.88 -14.86
C HIS A 28 -8.64 4.31 -13.44
N ALA A 29 -9.14 5.48 -13.03
CA ALA A 29 -9.07 5.91 -11.65
C ALA A 29 -9.78 4.87 -10.76
N LEU A 30 -9.23 4.63 -9.59
CA LEU A 30 -9.82 3.72 -8.60
C LEU A 30 -11.30 4.03 -8.39
N SER A 31 -12.17 3.02 -8.54
CA SER A 31 -13.60 3.15 -8.27
C SER A 31 -13.94 2.80 -6.82
N SER A 32 -15.14 3.20 -6.37
CA SER A 32 -15.71 2.81 -5.07
C SER A 32 -15.76 1.29 -4.92
N ASP A 33 -16.22 0.59 -5.95
CA ASP A 33 -16.39 -0.87 -5.92
C ASP A 33 -15.04 -1.59 -5.81
N GLN A 34 -14.01 -1.09 -6.48
CA GLN A 34 -12.65 -1.61 -6.37
C GLN A 34 -12.06 -1.38 -4.98
N ALA A 35 -12.34 -0.23 -4.35
CA ALA A 35 -11.89 0.06 -3.00
C ALA A 35 -12.59 -0.88 -1.99
N VAL A 36 -13.91 -1.06 -2.11
CA VAL A 36 -14.68 -2.00 -1.27
C VAL A 36 -14.20 -3.44 -1.49
N ALA A 37 -13.97 -3.86 -2.73
CA ALA A 37 -13.48 -5.20 -3.05
C ALA A 37 -12.10 -5.48 -2.42
N LEU A 38 -11.16 -4.51 -2.45
CA LEU A 38 -9.88 -4.63 -1.78
C LEU A 38 -10.05 -4.87 -0.28
N VAL A 39 -10.89 -4.06 0.39
CA VAL A 39 -11.12 -4.19 1.83
C VAL A 39 -11.75 -5.54 2.14
N ARG A 40 -12.77 -5.96 1.37
CA ARG A 40 -13.43 -7.27 1.53
C ARG A 40 -12.45 -8.42 1.47
N VAL A 41 -11.67 -8.51 0.41
CA VAL A 41 -10.67 -9.59 0.24
C VAL A 41 -9.61 -9.54 1.35
N THR A 42 -9.19 -8.34 1.78
CA THR A 42 -8.23 -8.20 2.88
C THR A 42 -8.81 -8.73 4.19
N VAL A 43 -10.05 -8.38 4.51
CA VAL A 43 -10.75 -8.85 5.71
C VAL A 43 -10.95 -10.37 5.66
N GLU A 44 -11.36 -10.92 4.52
CA GLU A 44 -11.53 -12.37 4.33
C GLU A 44 -10.22 -13.13 4.56
N GLU A 45 -9.11 -12.67 4.00
CA GLU A 45 -7.77 -13.27 4.20
C GLU A 45 -7.33 -13.21 5.67
N VAL A 46 -7.58 -12.07 6.35
CA VAL A 46 -7.27 -11.91 7.78
C VAL A 46 -8.10 -12.87 8.62
N LEU A 47 -9.43 -12.90 8.43
CA LEU A 47 -10.32 -13.79 9.17
C LEU A 47 -10.02 -15.26 8.92
N ALA A 48 -9.71 -15.66 7.66
CA ALA A 48 -9.29 -17.01 7.34
C ALA A 48 -8.01 -17.40 8.09
N THR A 49 -7.04 -16.48 8.19
CA THR A 49 -5.80 -16.71 8.92
C THR A 49 -6.05 -16.84 10.42
N VAL A 50 -6.85 -15.96 11.01
CA VAL A 50 -7.20 -16.02 12.45
C VAL A 50 -7.95 -17.30 12.81
N ASN A 51 -8.87 -17.73 11.95
CA ASN A 51 -9.69 -18.92 12.18
C ASN A 51 -9.02 -20.23 11.72
N SER A 52 -7.75 -20.19 11.29
CA SER A 52 -7.03 -21.37 10.78
C SER A 52 -6.68 -22.40 11.85
N GLY A 53 -6.83 -22.08 13.13
CA GLY A 53 -6.42 -22.94 14.25
C GLY A 53 -4.92 -23.00 14.50
N GLN A 54 -4.12 -22.23 13.77
CA GLN A 54 -2.67 -22.17 13.97
C GLN A 54 -2.32 -21.43 15.27
N ALA A 55 -1.14 -21.75 15.84
CA ALA A 55 -0.60 -20.97 16.96
C ALA A 55 -0.29 -19.51 16.51
N PRO A 56 -0.45 -18.52 17.39
CA PRO A 56 -0.25 -17.10 17.04
C PRO A 56 1.04 -16.80 16.30
N ALA A 57 2.15 -17.36 16.76
CA ALA A 57 3.46 -17.15 16.15
C ALA A 57 3.56 -17.67 14.70
N GLN A 58 2.75 -18.68 14.35
CA GLN A 58 2.68 -19.21 12.99
C GLN A 58 1.83 -18.36 12.06
N MET A 59 0.93 -17.53 12.61
CA MET A 59 0.09 -16.63 11.84
C MET A 59 0.84 -15.37 11.38
N TYR A 60 1.88 -14.91 12.11
CA TYR A 60 2.60 -13.67 11.78
C TYR A 60 3.14 -13.63 10.35
N PRO A 61 3.77 -14.68 9.80
CA PRO A 61 4.20 -14.68 8.40
C PRO A 61 3.03 -14.59 7.40
N ALA A 62 1.86 -15.13 7.76
CA ALA A 62 0.67 -15.02 6.92
C ALA A 62 0.14 -13.57 6.91
N PHE A 63 0.09 -12.92 8.07
CA PHE A 63 -0.30 -11.50 8.16
C PHE A 63 0.68 -10.60 7.42
N GLU A 64 1.99 -10.84 7.55
CA GLU A 64 3.00 -10.08 6.82
C GLU A 64 2.82 -10.21 5.31
N ARG A 65 2.49 -11.39 4.81
CA ARG A 65 2.16 -11.60 3.38
C ARG A 65 0.89 -10.88 2.96
N ILE A 66 -0.18 -10.91 3.77
CA ILE A 66 -1.42 -10.17 3.48
C ILE A 66 -1.11 -8.67 3.46
N PHE A 67 -0.44 -8.16 4.48
CA PHE A 67 -0.06 -6.76 4.58
C PHE A 67 0.80 -6.31 3.38
N SER A 68 1.81 -7.09 3.01
CA SER A 68 2.68 -6.78 1.86
C SER A 68 1.94 -6.75 0.53
N ARG A 69 0.91 -7.57 0.35
CA ARG A 69 0.12 -7.60 -0.89
C ARG A 69 -0.95 -6.53 -0.93
N ARG A 70 -1.58 -6.20 0.20
CA ARG A 70 -2.79 -5.38 0.27
C ARG A 70 -2.52 -3.95 0.69
N ALA A 71 -1.43 -3.68 1.44
CA ALA A 71 -1.05 -2.34 1.86
C ALA A 71 -0.05 -1.69 0.90
N ASP A 72 -0.09 -0.37 0.82
CA ASP A 72 0.96 0.45 0.21
C ASP A 72 2.07 0.70 1.23
N ILE A 73 2.91 -0.32 1.42
CA ILE A 73 4.01 -0.28 2.39
C ILE A 73 4.99 0.86 2.09
N ASP A 74 5.22 1.19 0.82
CA ASP A 74 6.11 2.28 0.42
C ASP A 74 5.58 3.62 0.90
N ALA A 75 4.30 3.90 0.66
CA ALA A 75 3.66 5.12 1.13
C ALA A 75 3.66 5.21 2.66
N MET A 76 3.34 4.10 3.34
CA MET A 76 3.35 4.02 4.81
C MET A 76 4.75 4.25 5.38
N ALA A 77 5.78 3.60 4.82
CA ALA A 77 7.16 3.75 5.25
C ALA A 77 7.68 5.19 5.06
N ARG A 78 7.36 5.82 3.93
CA ARG A 78 7.69 7.23 3.69
C ARG A 78 7.00 8.15 4.69
N ALA A 79 5.73 7.91 4.97
CA ALA A 79 4.98 8.70 5.94
C ALA A 79 5.52 8.52 7.37
N ALA A 80 5.89 7.30 7.76
CA ALA A 80 6.43 6.99 9.07
C ALA A 80 7.81 7.63 9.32
N LEU A 81 8.72 7.57 8.34
CA LEU A 81 10.04 8.24 8.42
C LEU A 81 9.95 9.76 8.27
N GLY A 82 8.89 10.27 7.64
CA GLY A 82 8.74 11.70 7.37
C GLY A 82 9.89 12.25 6.50
N PRO A 83 10.48 13.42 6.85
CA PRO A 83 11.55 14.03 6.06
C PRO A 83 12.78 13.14 5.87
N THR A 84 13.11 12.28 6.83
CA THR A 84 14.25 11.38 6.78
C THR A 84 14.18 10.41 5.60
N ALA A 85 12.96 10.03 5.16
CA ALA A 85 12.77 9.15 4.00
C ALA A 85 13.43 9.68 2.71
N ARG A 86 13.53 11.02 2.56
CA ARG A 86 14.12 11.65 1.37
C ARG A 86 15.65 11.65 1.39
N GLN A 87 16.26 11.40 2.54
CA GLN A 87 17.71 11.41 2.76
C GLN A 87 18.31 10.02 2.60
N LEU A 88 17.48 8.97 2.59
CA LEU A 88 17.92 7.60 2.46
C LEU A 88 18.22 7.24 1.00
N ASN A 89 19.28 6.46 0.81
CA ASN A 89 19.48 5.77 -0.46
C ASN A 89 18.44 4.64 -0.61
N ALA A 90 18.32 4.08 -1.82
CA ALA A 90 17.34 3.05 -2.14
C ALA A 90 17.49 1.78 -1.28
N GLN A 91 18.72 1.39 -0.95
CA GLN A 91 19.00 0.19 -0.16
C GLN A 91 18.56 0.36 1.29
N ASP A 92 18.95 1.46 1.95
CA ASP A 92 18.56 1.74 3.34
C ASP A 92 17.04 1.94 3.46
N PHE A 93 16.40 2.58 2.46
CA PHE A 93 14.94 2.69 2.43
C PHE A 93 14.25 1.33 2.27
N ALA A 94 14.74 0.45 1.39
CA ALA A 94 14.20 -0.89 1.23
C ALA A 94 14.34 -1.74 2.50
N ALA A 95 15.48 -1.64 3.18
CA ALA A 95 15.71 -2.32 4.45
C ALA A 95 14.76 -1.81 5.55
N PHE A 96 14.57 -0.48 5.65
CA PHE A 96 13.62 0.11 6.59
C PHE A 96 12.19 -0.35 6.31
N ARG A 97 11.74 -0.29 5.05
CA ARG A 97 10.41 -0.73 4.63
C ARG A 97 10.14 -2.18 5.04
N GLN A 98 11.11 -3.07 4.82
CA GLN A 98 10.99 -4.48 5.22
C GLN A 98 10.91 -4.63 6.74
N ALA A 99 11.79 -3.97 7.48
CA ALA A 99 11.80 -4.01 8.94
C ALA A 99 10.49 -3.46 9.54
N MET A 100 9.98 -2.36 8.99
CA MET A 100 8.70 -1.77 9.39
C MET A 100 7.52 -2.71 9.11
N SER A 101 7.49 -3.36 7.93
CA SER A 101 6.45 -4.34 7.59
C SER A 101 6.39 -5.48 8.61
N GLY A 102 7.54 -6.07 8.93
CA GLY A 102 7.62 -7.11 9.95
C GLY A 102 7.24 -6.63 11.35
N TYR A 103 7.69 -5.43 11.73
CA TYR A 103 7.35 -4.81 13.03
C TYR A 103 5.83 -4.62 13.17
N VAL A 104 5.18 -3.99 12.19
CA VAL A 104 3.74 -3.76 12.17
C VAL A 104 2.98 -5.09 12.23
N SER A 105 3.41 -6.08 11.46
CA SER A 105 2.79 -7.41 11.44
C SER A 105 2.88 -8.13 12.80
N ARG A 106 4.00 -8.02 13.52
CA ARG A 106 4.14 -8.58 14.87
C ARG A 106 3.36 -7.78 15.92
N LYS A 107 3.46 -6.46 15.89
CA LYS A 107 2.80 -5.56 16.85
C LYS A 107 1.29 -5.76 16.85
N TYR A 108 0.68 -5.75 15.66
CA TYR A 108 -0.77 -5.94 15.54
C TYR A 108 -1.17 -7.41 15.51
N GLY A 109 -0.29 -8.29 15.05
CA GLY A 109 -0.51 -9.74 15.02
C GLY A 109 -0.81 -10.34 16.39
N LYS A 110 -0.22 -9.79 17.46
CA LYS A 110 -0.52 -10.19 18.84
C LYS A 110 -1.99 -10.03 19.23
N ARG A 111 -2.68 -9.06 18.63
CA ARG A 111 -4.09 -8.78 18.87
C ARG A 111 -5.06 -9.56 17.98
N PHE A 112 -4.55 -10.26 16.98
CA PHE A 112 -5.44 -10.97 16.03
C PHE A 112 -6.24 -12.10 16.67
N GLN A 113 -5.82 -12.64 17.82
CA GLN A 113 -6.64 -13.59 18.58
C GLN A 113 -7.97 -13.01 19.04
N GLU A 114 -8.03 -11.68 19.26
CA GLU A 114 -9.27 -10.98 19.61
C GLU A 114 -10.31 -11.09 18.48
N PHE A 115 -9.85 -11.35 17.24
CA PHE A 115 -10.71 -11.52 16.06
C PHE A 115 -11.15 -12.96 15.82
N LEU A 116 -10.83 -13.89 16.71
CA LEU A 116 -11.29 -15.27 16.57
C LEU A 116 -12.83 -15.34 16.61
N GLY A 117 -13.45 -15.81 15.54
CA GLY A 117 -14.91 -15.84 15.39
C GLY A 117 -15.54 -14.46 15.21
N ALA A 118 -14.75 -13.41 14.93
CA ALA A 118 -15.28 -12.08 14.67
C ALA A 118 -16.11 -12.04 13.37
N LYS A 119 -17.13 -11.19 13.37
CA LYS A 119 -17.83 -10.76 12.16
C LYS A 119 -17.38 -9.36 11.79
N ILE A 120 -17.02 -9.12 10.53
CA ILE A 120 -16.69 -7.80 10.04
C ILE A 120 -17.65 -7.43 8.91
N GLU A 121 -18.41 -6.36 9.12
CA GLU A 121 -19.31 -5.79 8.13
C GLU A 121 -18.60 -4.66 7.40
N ILE A 122 -18.61 -4.71 6.06
CA ILE A 122 -18.01 -3.68 5.21
C ILE A 122 -19.14 -2.77 4.74
N GLY A 123 -18.97 -1.49 5.02
CA GLY A 123 -19.92 -0.44 4.71
C GLY A 123 -19.64 0.25 3.37
N ALA A 124 -20.04 1.50 3.27
CA ALA A 124 -19.93 2.29 2.07
C ALA A 124 -18.51 2.82 1.84
N ALA A 125 -18.17 3.03 0.56
CA ALA A 125 -17.00 3.80 0.19
C ALA A 125 -17.37 5.26 -0.07
N ARG A 126 -16.49 6.19 0.33
CA ARG A 126 -16.62 7.63 0.06
C ARG A 126 -15.32 8.15 -0.53
N GLN A 127 -15.41 8.95 -1.58
CA GLN A 127 -14.23 9.58 -2.15
C GLN A 127 -13.81 10.76 -1.27
N LEU A 128 -12.53 10.77 -0.88
CA LEU A 128 -11.92 11.85 -0.12
C LEU A 128 -10.67 12.35 -0.85
N LYS A 129 -10.81 13.47 -1.56
CA LYS A 129 -9.73 14.05 -2.39
C LYS A 129 -9.24 13.03 -3.44
N SER A 130 -8.04 12.48 -3.26
CA SER A 130 -7.36 11.59 -4.20
C SER A 130 -7.32 10.14 -3.74
N PHE A 131 -8.17 9.73 -2.82
CA PHE A 131 -8.28 8.36 -2.33
C PHE A 131 -9.73 8.06 -1.92
N TRP A 132 -10.00 6.81 -1.61
CA TRP A 132 -11.29 6.36 -1.10
C TRP A 132 -11.18 6.01 0.38
N THR A 133 -12.19 6.36 1.15
CA THR A 133 -12.41 5.79 2.48
C THR A 133 -13.45 4.70 2.37
N VAL A 134 -13.21 3.57 3.03
CA VAL A 134 -14.17 2.46 3.14
C VAL A 134 -14.41 2.22 4.61
N ASP A 135 -15.67 2.30 5.02
CA ASP A 135 -16.05 2.03 6.41
C ASP A 135 -16.20 0.52 6.65
N SER A 136 -15.87 0.05 7.83
CA SER A 136 -16.21 -1.28 8.31
C SER A 136 -16.46 -1.29 9.80
N THR A 137 -17.21 -2.30 10.27
CA THR A 137 -17.48 -2.50 11.69
C THR A 137 -17.09 -3.93 12.06
N ALA A 138 -16.19 -4.06 13.02
CA ALA A 138 -15.78 -5.34 13.57
C ALA A 138 -16.60 -5.65 14.84
N TYR A 139 -17.23 -6.79 14.86
CA TYR A 139 -17.98 -7.35 16.01
C TYR A 139 -17.14 -8.42 16.66
N LEU A 140 -16.47 -8.06 17.73
CA LEU A 140 -15.60 -8.94 18.50
C LEU A 140 -16.40 -9.55 19.67
N ARG A 141 -16.08 -10.78 20.04
CA ARG A 141 -16.78 -11.47 21.12
C ARG A 141 -16.59 -10.76 22.45
N GLY A 142 -17.70 -10.36 23.07
CA GLY A 142 -17.69 -9.71 24.40
C GLY A 142 -17.20 -8.26 24.40
N GLN A 143 -17.07 -7.63 23.23
CA GLN A 143 -16.65 -6.23 23.11
C GLN A 143 -17.70 -5.39 22.38
N THR A 144 -17.65 -4.09 22.55
CA THR A 144 -18.45 -3.15 21.74
C THR A 144 -17.98 -3.20 20.28
N PRO A 145 -18.88 -3.01 19.32
CA PRO A 145 -18.51 -2.96 17.91
C PRO A 145 -17.44 -1.90 17.65
N THR A 146 -16.37 -2.27 16.96
CA THR A 146 -15.22 -1.40 16.65
C THR A 146 -15.35 -0.87 15.24
N LYS A 147 -15.33 0.45 15.08
CA LYS A 147 -15.35 1.10 13.77
C LYS A 147 -13.96 1.19 13.19
N VAL A 148 -13.82 0.84 11.92
CA VAL A 148 -12.57 0.95 11.16
C VAL A 148 -12.86 1.66 9.84
N GLU A 149 -12.13 2.74 9.55
CA GLU A 149 -12.13 3.39 8.25
C GLU A 149 -10.80 3.06 7.55
N TRP A 150 -10.89 2.56 6.33
CA TRP A 150 -9.76 2.19 5.48
C TRP A 150 -9.50 3.30 4.47
N HIS A 151 -8.26 3.75 4.34
CA HIS A 151 -7.85 4.66 3.29
C HIS A 151 -7.22 3.88 2.14
N VAL A 152 -7.83 3.93 0.97
CA VAL A 152 -7.46 3.13 -0.21
C VAL A 152 -7.10 4.06 -1.37
N SER A 153 -5.97 3.81 -2.04
CA SER A 153 -5.57 4.50 -3.26
C SER A 153 -4.94 3.55 -4.27
N ASP A 154 -4.82 3.99 -5.51
CA ASP A 154 -4.16 3.29 -6.62
C ASP A 154 -2.84 3.95 -7.04
N ARG A 155 -2.30 4.86 -6.23
CA ARG A 155 -1.06 5.61 -6.53
C ARG A 155 0.16 4.72 -6.77
N SER A 156 0.17 3.52 -6.22
CA SER A 156 1.20 2.51 -6.43
C SER A 156 0.98 1.65 -7.69
N GLY A 157 0.02 2.04 -8.57
CA GLY A 157 -0.31 1.33 -9.80
C GLY A 157 -1.40 0.27 -9.65
N GLN A 158 -1.87 0.02 -8.43
CA GLN A 158 -2.98 -0.89 -8.13
C GLN A 158 -3.65 -0.49 -6.80
N PRO A 159 -4.93 -0.88 -6.60
CA PRO A 159 -5.62 -0.60 -5.34
C PRO A 159 -4.86 -1.19 -4.14
N ARG A 160 -4.55 -0.32 -3.17
CA ARG A 160 -3.92 -0.69 -1.88
C ARG A 160 -4.43 0.20 -0.77
N PHE A 161 -4.60 -0.34 0.43
CA PHE A 161 -4.81 0.53 1.58
C PHE A 161 -3.47 1.10 2.08
N PHE A 162 -3.49 2.32 2.60
CA PHE A 162 -2.29 2.98 3.11
C PHE A 162 -2.45 3.54 4.53
N ASN A 163 -3.67 3.47 5.09
CA ASN A 163 -3.94 3.89 6.45
C ASN A 163 -5.21 3.24 6.97
N LEU A 164 -5.32 3.13 8.28
CA LEU A 164 -6.51 2.73 9.02
C LEU A 164 -6.81 3.77 10.10
N ILE A 165 -8.09 4.13 10.24
CA ILE A 165 -8.58 4.88 11.41
C ILE A 165 -9.41 3.89 12.22
N ILE A 166 -9.00 3.60 13.44
CA ILE A 166 -9.67 2.65 14.34
C ILE A 166 -10.20 3.42 15.53
N GLU A 167 -11.52 3.45 15.72
CA GLU A 167 -12.18 4.23 16.78
C GLU A 167 -11.69 5.71 16.80
N GLY A 168 -11.51 6.32 15.62
CA GLY A 168 -11.02 7.68 15.47
C GLY A 168 -9.50 7.86 15.61
N VAL A 169 -8.76 6.80 15.98
CA VAL A 169 -7.29 6.84 16.08
C VAL A 169 -6.66 6.58 14.72
N ASN A 170 -5.86 7.51 14.24
CA ASN A 170 -5.12 7.37 12.99
C ASN A 170 -3.87 6.51 13.19
N MET A 171 -3.91 5.27 12.70
CA MET A 171 -2.83 4.30 12.92
C MET A 171 -1.52 4.73 12.27
N LEU A 172 -1.56 5.30 11.06
CA LEU A 172 -0.34 5.77 10.39
C LEU A 172 0.31 6.95 11.12
N ALA A 173 -0.50 7.85 11.69
CA ALA A 173 0.02 8.94 12.51
C ALA A 173 0.66 8.42 13.81
N SER A 174 0.02 7.45 14.47
CA SER A 174 0.58 6.81 15.66
C SER A 174 1.90 6.10 15.38
N GLU A 175 1.98 5.36 14.27
CA GLU A 175 3.23 4.70 13.86
C GLU A 175 4.33 5.72 13.52
N ARG A 176 3.98 6.83 12.89
CA ARG A 176 4.92 7.91 12.61
C ARG A 176 5.52 8.50 13.88
N GLU A 177 4.70 8.76 14.88
CA GLU A 177 5.14 9.29 16.19
C GLU A 177 6.07 8.30 16.89
N GLU A 178 5.71 7.02 16.91
CA GLU A 178 6.52 5.99 17.55
C GLU A 178 7.86 5.78 16.85
N ILE A 179 7.87 5.67 15.51
CA ILE A 179 9.09 5.54 14.72
C ILE A 179 9.98 6.79 14.87
N ALA A 180 9.39 7.98 14.89
CA ALA A 180 10.14 9.20 15.14
C ALA A 180 10.80 9.20 16.53
N ALA A 181 10.09 8.74 17.56
CA ALA A 181 10.65 8.60 18.90
C ALA A 181 11.77 7.55 18.96
N MET A 182 11.61 6.41 18.26
CA MET A 182 12.66 5.39 18.16
C MET A 182 13.91 5.95 17.45
N LEU A 183 13.73 6.66 16.35
CA LEU A 183 14.83 7.28 15.59
C LEU A 183 15.56 8.36 16.41
N ALA A 184 14.80 9.16 17.17
CA ALA A 184 15.39 10.17 18.07
C ALA A 184 16.27 9.52 19.16
N ARG A 185 15.84 8.41 19.76
CA ARG A 185 16.67 7.64 20.71
C ARG A 185 17.97 7.13 20.09
N ARG A 186 17.96 6.87 18.76
CA ARG A 186 19.14 6.49 17.96
C ARG A 186 19.88 7.69 17.40
N ARG A 187 19.56 8.94 17.79
CA ARG A 187 20.20 10.17 17.33
C ARG A 187 20.20 10.30 15.79
N GLY A 188 19.15 9.79 15.13
CA GLY A 188 19.01 9.80 13.68
C GLY A 188 19.67 8.63 12.96
N ASP A 189 20.26 7.66 13.67
CA ASP A 189 20.81 6.45 13.04
C ASP A 189 19.70 5.51 12.57
N VAL A 190 19.42 5.55 11.25
CA VAL A 190 18.39 4.73 10.62
C VAL A 190 18.74 3.23 10.64
N ARG A 191 20.03 2.87 10.56
CA ARG A 191 20.42 1.45 10.62
C ARG A 191 20.20 0.87 12.00
N GLY A 192 20.47 1.65 13.04
CA GLY A 192 20.11 1.32 14.40
C GLY A 192 18.60 1.19 14.61
N LEU A 193 17.81 2.09 14.00
CA LEU A 193 16.34 1.99 14.00
C LEU A 193 15.87 0.70 13.30
N ILE A 194 16.41 0.35 12.14
CA ILE A 194 16.08 -0.88 11.41
C ILE A 194 16.30 -2.11 12.30
N ALA A 195 17.46 -2.17 12.98
CA ALA A 195 17.77 -3.26 13.89
C ALA A 195 16.80 -3.32 15.10
N ASP A 196 16.34 -2.16 15.59
CA ASP A 196 15.32 -2.12 16.66
C ASP A 196 13.97 -2.62 16.17
N LEU A 197 13.51 -2.19 15.00
CA LEU A 197 12.25 -2.64 14.39
C LEU A 197 12.24 -4.16 14.12
N GLN A 198 13.37 -4.74 13.74
CA GLN A 198 13.49 -6.19 13.53
C GLN A 198 13.29 -7.00 14.81
N ARG A 199 13.63 -6.42 15.98
CA ARG A 199 13.51 -7.08 17.28
C ARG A 199 12.21 -6.75 18.00
N ALA A 200 11.62 -5.60 17.71
CA ALA A 200 10.40 -5.12 18.35
C ALA A 200 9.14 -5.72 17.70
N GLY A 201 8.01 -5.62 18.39
CA GLY A 201 6.69 -6.06 17.92
C GLY A 201 6.21 -7.34 18.55
#